data_1bac2b065560128b1c55625f0ab7d59a
#
_entry.id   1bac2b065560128b1c55625f0ab7d59a
#
_cell.length_a   1.000
_cell.length_b   1.000
_cell.length_c   1.000
_cell.angle_alpha   90.00
_cell.angle_beta   90.00
_cell.angle_gamma   90.00
#
_symmetry.space_group_name_H-M   'P 1'
#
loop_
_entity.id
_entity.type
_entity.pdbx_description
1 polymer ?
#
loop_
_entity_poly.entity_id
_entity_poly.type
_entity_poly.pdbx_seq_one_letter_code
_entity_poly.pdbx_strand_id
1 'polypeptide(L)'
;MTTRGLICSALLGASALAATSIATPASAQRVDNIVAFGDSYADDGNLFQIIGFNPAPQVYPTGRFSGGTNYIDTLSSLLDVPVENFAIGGALTDNTNTNGPGIPGFITEWNAFLGGGGGPFPTVSGTFDENDLVTFSIGGNDARFYQQTGGTLTGAPTAAAVSAATAKVGLDSLVAAGAHNISFLAGNTAILPEIAANPSAQAIRNAYSTNFNAAMQDVLAGYAADGVMVHYLDLTLVGEQITANPAAYGFTNTGACTPAPQCVTDSAYANQFLFYVDALHLTSAGFRIVGEYIATQLQAPLTLGAPGELGLDTASQFGRTLSSRVDLGSPRDGDVSEGMKVFVVGDTFSHDVEVTAATDKFDIDGTGITVGATYGFGTGVVGIAGNYSRPRAKFIGDISRTESDTWQIGGFGGFAIAGAFAQAYLGYGWDDLDIRRQGVVENMRADTNGDHWLAGAKAGFLFPVGIMRAGPVVAIDYAKANVDDYTETGDPALTLNVDSTSAKSLVGGIGAELRGDFDTSGVSVRPYLSAMLEKELANGSRTLHFSQTSAPGIVNSWALGDRADGLYGRISGGGSAQILNGVTLNTVLSTTVGRDNGNDVSGQLGVNVGF
;
A
#
# COMPACT_ATOMS: atom_id res chain seq x y z
N MET A 1 6.29 -8.49 58.62
CA MET A 1 5.53 -8.17 57.42
C MET A 1 6.56 -7.82 56.33
N THR A 2 6.75 -8.71 55.41
CA THR A 2 7.94 -8.81 54.59
C THR A 2 7.77 -8.05 53.27
N THR A 3 8.78 -7.26 52.95
CA THR A 3 8.95 -6.40 51.75
C THR A 3 8.97 -7.13 50.40
N ARG A 4 8.38 -8.32 50.30
CA ARG A 4 8.32 -9.12 49.08
C ARG A 4 7.10 -8.83 48.18
N GLY A 5 6.18 -7.96 48.62
CA GLY A 5 4.92 -7.68 47.90
C GLY A 5 4.94 -6.45 46.99
N LEU A 6 5.97 -5.61 47.02
CA LEU A 6 5.93 -4.31 46.31
C LEU A 6 6.67 -4.27 44.98
N ILE A 7 7.45 -5.27 44.64
CA ILE A 7 8.21 -5.27 43.36
C ILE A 7 7.44 -5.92 42.20
N CYS A 8 6.50 -6.82 42.47
CA CYS A 8 5.67 -7.42 41.41
C CYS A 8 4.50 -6.53 40.95
N SER A 9 4.11 -5.53 41.72
CA SER A 9 2.98 -4.66 41.38
C SER A 9 3.36 -3.45 40.52
N ALA A 10 4.65 -3.14 40.41
CA ALA A 10 5.13 -2.01 39.56
C ALA A 10 5.37 -2.38 38.09
N LEU A 11 5.42 -3.67 37.75
CA LEU A 11 5.62 -4.17 36.38
C LEU A 11 4.32 -4.43 35.63
N LEU A 12 3.17 -4.39 36.30
CA LEU A 12 1.84 -4.57 35.70
C LEU A 12 1.05 -3.26 35.52
N GLY A 13 1.61 -2.13 35.94
CA GLY A 13 0.94 -0.82 35.87
C GLY A 13 1.27 0.05 34.67
N ALA A 14 2.22 -0.34 33.82
CA ALA A 14 2.65 0.47 32.68
C ALA A 14 1.92 0.14 31.33
N SER A 15 1.03 -0.84 31.34
CA SER A 15 0.34 -1.30 30.12
C SER A 15 -1.13 -0.86 30.00
N ALA A 16 -1.58 0.12 30.78
CA ALA A 16 -3.00 0.54 30.79
C ALA A 16 -3.20 2.05 30.56
N LEU A 17 -2.37 2.66 29.69
CA LEU A 17 -2.65 3.98 29.11
C LEU A 17 -2.64 3.86 27.58
N ALA A 18 -3.38 2.87 27.06
CA ALA A 18 -3.88 2.95 25.72
C ALA A 18 -5.04 3.95 25.75
N ALA A 19 -4.78 5.18 25.36
CA ALA A 19 -5.82 6.13 25.01
C ALA A 19 -6.67 5.47 23.91
N THR A 20 -7.92 5.18 24.22
CA THR A 20 -8.92 4.88 23.20
C THR A 20 -9.13 6.15 22.38
N SER A 21 -8.26 6.39 21.40
CA SER A 21 -8.60 7.24 20.27
C SER A 21 -9.69 6.48 19.53
N ILE A 22 -10.89 7.03 19.50
CA ILE A 22 -11.93 6.63 18.53
C ILE A 22 -11.29 6.96 17.18
N ALA A 23 -10.69 5.95 16.54
CA ALA A 23 -10.20 6.06 15.18
C ALA A 23 -11.44 6.30 14.30
N THR A 24 -11.61 7.54 13.86
CA THR A 24 -12.29 7.75 12.58
C THR A 24 -11.53 6.91 11.56
N PRO A 25 -12.21 6.14 10.67
CA PRO A 25 -11.52 5.48 9.59
C PRO A 25 -10.80 6.58 8.81
N ALA A 26 -9.48 6.63 8.91
CA ALA A 26 -8.65 7.45 8.06
C ALA A 26 -8.60 6.73 6.71
N SER A 27 -9.59 6.94 5.87
CA SER A 27 -9.41 6.77 4.45
C SER A 27 -8.38 7.82 4.05
N ALA A 28 -7.18 7.40 3.70
CA ALA A 28 -6.21 8.25 3.03
C ALA A 28 -6.80 8.55 1.66
N GLN A 29 -7.57 9.60 1.61
CA GLN A 29 -8.29 10.02 0.44
C GLN A 29 -7.31 10.75 -0.45
N ARG A 30 -6.91 10.09 -1.54
CA ARG A 30 -6.02 10.65 -2.55
C ARG A 30 -6.75 11.06 -3.78
N VAL A 31 -7.98 10.58 -3.90
CA VAL A 31 -8.96 11.05 -4.86
C VAL A 31 -9.91 11.91 -4.06
N ASP A 32 -10.07 13.14 -4.42
CA ASP A 32 -11.02 14.08 -3.80
C ASP A 32 -12.13 14.51 -4.77
N ASN A 33 -12.02 14.14 -6.06
CA ASN A 33 -13.05 14.33 -7.07
C ASN A 33 -12.92 13.30 -8.20
N ILE A 34 -14.02 12.92 -8.85
CA ILE A 34 -14.07 12.04 -10.02
C ILE A 34 -14.55 12.84 -11.22
N VAL A 35 -13.77 12.86 -12.29
CA VAL A 35 -14.19 13.42 -13.57
C VAL A 35 -14.39 12.27 -14.56
N ALA A 36 -15.65 12.05 -15.00
CA ALA A 36 -16.02 10.90 -15.81
C ALA A 36 -16.27 11.30 -17.26
N PHE A 37 -15.67 10.52 -18.17
CA PHE A 37 -15.85 10.62 -19.64
C PHE A 37 -16.22 9.27 -20.21
N GLY A 38 -16.88 9.27 -21.38
CA GLY A 38 -17.10 8.06 -22.15
C GLY A 38 -18.55 7.83 -22.56
N ASP A 39 -18.99 6.61 -22.43
CA ASP A 39 -20.26 6.18 -23.00
C ASP A 39 -21.33 5.87 -21.94
N SER A 40 -22.32 5.06 -22.32
CA SER A 40 -23.45 4.68 -21.47
C SER A 40 -23.06 3.93 -20.18
N TYR A 41 -21.84 3.45 -20.04
CA TYR A 41 -21.37 2.83 -18.80
C TYR A 41 -21.16 3.88 -17.71
N ALA A 42 -20.77 5.10 -18.10
CA ALA A 42 -20.52 6.22 -17.20
C ALA A 42 -21.65 7.26 -17.17
N ASP A 43 -22.44 7.41 -18.25
CA ASP A 43 -23.49 8.43 -18.38
C ASP A 43 -24.48 8.38 -17.22
N ASP A 44 -24.75 9.54 -16.62
CA ASP A 44 -25.68 9.71 -15.50
C ASP A 44 -26.98 10.45 -15.89
N GLY A 45 -27.21 10.66 -17.21
CA GLY A 45 -28.37 11.29 -17.78
C GLY A 45 -28.06 12.38 -18.82
N ASN A 46 -26.80 12.61 -19.13
CA ASN A 46 -26.37 13.64 -20.09
C ASN A 46 -26.97 13.43 -21.48
N LEU A 47 -27.00 12.17 -21.99
CA LEU A 47 -27.67 11.87 -23.26
C LEU A 47 -29.12 12.34 -23.26
N PHE A 48 -29.87 12.03 -22.21
CA PHE A 48 -31.30 12.38 -22.14
C PHE A 48 -31.53 13.88 -22.01
N GLN A 49 -30.62 14.60 -21.37
CA GLN A 49 -30.63 16.07 -21.36
C GLN A 49 -30.33 16.65 -22.75
N ILE A 50 -29.36 16.09 -23.47
CA ILE A 50 -28.98 16.53 -24.83
C ILE A 50 -30.15 16.35 -25.81
N ILE A 51 -30.85 15.20 -25.78
CA ILE A 51 -31.96 14.93 -26.68
C ILE A 51 -33.29 15.53 -26.17
N GLY A 52 -33.31 16.05 -24.95
CA GLY A 52 -34.48 16.73 -24.36
C GLY A 52 -35.56 15.82 -23.76
N PHE A 53 -35.40 14.49 -23.79
CA PHE A 53 -36.33 13.53 -23.20
C PHE A 53 -35.67 12.17 -22.96
N ASN A 54 -36.25 11.37 -22.06
CA ASN A 54 -35.89 9.97 -21.90
C ASN A 54 -36.83 9.10 -22.77
N PRO A 55 -36.31 8.40 -23.80
CA PRO A 55 -37.16 7.59 -24.68
C PRO A 55 -37.72 6.32 -24.01
N ALA A 56 -37.14 5.89 -22.90
CA ALA A 56 -37.54 4.67 -22.21
C ALA A 56 -37.54 4.85 -20.66
N PRO A 57 -38.36 5.77 -20.10
CA PRO A 57 -38.29 6.16 -18.70
C PRO A 57 -38.65 5.02 -17.73
N GLN A 58 -39.38 4.00 -18.16
CA GLN A 58 -39.61 2.81 -17.36
C GLN A 58 -38.39 1.89 -17.31
N VAL A 59 -37.57 1.86 -18.39
CA VAL A 59 -36.37 1.02 -18.48
C VAL A 59 -35.18 1.71 -17.82
N TYR A 60 -35.03 3.02 -18.03
CA TYR A 60 -33.91 3.81 -17.48
C TYR A 60 -34.41 4.96 -16.59
N PRO A 61 -35.02 4.64 -15.45
CA PRO A 61 -35.73 5.63 -14.61
C PRO A 61 -34.80 6.69 -14.00
N THR A 62 -33.51 6.36 -13.83
CA THR A 62 -32.51 7.25 -13.19
C THR A 62 -31.63 7.98 -14.20
N GLY A 63 -31.86 7.78 -15.51
CA GLY A 63 -31.00 8.29 -16.55
C GLY A 63 -29.76 7.40 -16.83
N ARG A 64 -29.44 6.45 -15.94
CA ARG A 64 -28.38 5.44 -16.15
C ARG A 64 -28.92 4.24 -16.88
N PHE A 65 -28.05 3.58 -17.62
CA PHE A 65 -28.43 2.44 -18.47
C PHE A 65 -28.47 1.09 -17.73
N SER A 66 -28.31 1.10 -16.43
CA SER A 66 -28.36 -0.08 -15.54
C SER A 66 -29.75 -0.35 -14.94
N GLY A 67 -30.69 0.56 -15.14
CA GLY A 67 -31.97 0.58 -14.42
C GLY A 67 -31.88 1.18 -13.00
N GLY A 68 -30.70 1.60 -12.57
CA GLY A 68 -30.46 2.18 -11.23
C GLY A 68 -29.17 3.01 -11.19
N THR A 69 -28.15 2.52 -10.53
CA THR A 69 -26.81 3.15 -10.41
C THR A 69 -25.84 2.58 -11.45
N ASN A 70 -24.80 3.35 -11.81
CA ASN A 70 -23.67 2.90 -12.61
C ASN A 70 -22.39 2.75 -11.74
N TYR A 71 -21.23 2.45 -12.36
CA TYR A 71 -19.99 2.25 -11.62
C TYR A 71 -19.44 3.56 -11.02
N ILE A 72 -19.75 4.71 -11.64
CA ILE A 72 -19.35 6.04 -11.12
C ILE A 72 -20.05 6.35 -9.81
N ASP A 73 -21.38 6.07 -9.73
CA ASP A 73 -22.14 6.26 -8.50
C ASP A 73 -21.56 5.39 -7.36
N THR A 74 -21.17 4.15 -7.68
CA THR A 74 -20.55 3.25 -6.71
C THR A 74 -19.19 3.75 -6.26
N LEU A 75 -18.34 4.15 -7.22
CA LEU A 75 -16.99 4.63 -6.95
C LEU A 75 -17.02 5.91 -6.10
N SER A 76 -17.90 6.87 -6.45
CA SER A 76 -18.14 8.06 -5.65
C SER A 76 -18.55 7.73 -4.21
N SER A 77 -19.47 6.75 -4.04
CA SER A 77 -19.90 6.30 -2.71
C SER A 77 -18.80 5.60 -1.92
N LEU A 78 -17.93 4.81 -2.56
CA LEU A 78 -16.82 4.10 -1.90
C LEU A 78 -15.71 5.06 -1.47
N LEU A 79 -15.44 6.06 -2.28
CA LEU A 79 -14.41 7.07 -2.02
C LEU A 79 -14.92 8.28 -1.21
N ASP A 80 -16.25 8.44 -1.10
CA ASP A 80 -16.95 9.59 -0.47
C ASP A 80 -16.54 10.93 -1.12
N VAL A 81 -16.54 10.97 -2.48
CA VAL A 81 -16.12 12.13 -3.27
C VAL A 81 -17.17 12.56 -4.29
N PRO A 82 -17.21 13.84 -4.67
CA PRO A 82 -18.09 14.35 -5.73
C PRO A 82 -17.72 13.79 -7.11
N VAL A 83 -18.62 14.00 -8.06
CA VAL A 83 -18.49 13.57 -9.45
C VAL A 83 -18.82 14.72 -10.39
N GLU A 84 -17.97 14.91 -11.39
CA GLU A 84 -18.19 15.76 -12.54
C GLU A 84 -18.29 14.86 -13.80
N ASN A 85 -19.52 14.67 -14.31
CA ASN A 85 -19.78 13.68 -15.35
C ASN A 85 -20.01 14.33 -16.71
N PHE A 86 -19.16 13.99 -17.67
CA PHE A 86 -19.22 14.45 -19.07
C PHE A 86 -19.59 13.34 -20.05
N ALA A 87 -19.72 12.08 -19.59
CA ALA A 87 -20.02 10.93 -20.45
C ALA A 87 -21.37 11.06 -21.14
N ILE A 88 -21.45 10.60 -22.39
CA ILE A 88 -22.66 10.64 -23.21
C ILE A 88 -23.01 9.23 -23.70
N GLY A 89 -24.17 8.71 -23.33
CA GLY A 89 -24.64 7.40 -23.79
C GLY A 89 -24.56 7.24 -25.30
N GLY A 90 -23.94 6.15 -25.75
CA GLY A 90 -23.76 5.88 -27.19
C GLY A 90 -22.62 6.61 -27.89
N ALA A 91 -21.81 7.39 -27.17
CA ALA A 91 -20.66 8.10 -27.74
C ALA A 91 -19.65 7.15 -28.39
N LEU A 92 -19.15 7.53 -29.56
CA LEU A 92 -17.98 6.96 -30.23
C LEU A 92 -16.75 7.80 -29.86
N THR A 93 -15.58 7.30 -30.19
CA THR A 93 -14.30 8.00 -29.95
C THR A 93 -14.17 9.33 -30.70
N ASP A 94 -14.90 9.51 -31.75
CA ASP A 94 -15.04 10.78 -32.50
C ASP A 94 -16.23 11.62 -31.98
N ASN A 95 -16.78 12.51 -32.82
CA ASN A 95 -17.96 13.31 -32.44
C ASN A 95 -19.28 12.73 -32.94
N THR A 96 -19.34 11.43 -33.21
CA THR A 96 -20.56 10.73 -33.61
C THR A 96 -21.11 9.87 -32.47
N ASN A 97 -22.37 9.43 -32.63
CA ASN A 97 -23.08 8.70 -31.57
C ASN A 97 -23.97 7.61 -32.20
N THR A 98 -24.06 6.46 -31.55
CA THR A 98 -24.90 5.34 -32.00
C THR A 98 -26.40 5.65 -31.93
N ASN A 99 -26.83 6.66 -31.17
CA ASN A 99 -28.24 7.07 -31.07
C ASN A 99 -28.71 7.97 -32.22
N GLY A 100 -27.83 8.34 -33.16
CA GLY A 100 -28.20 9.01 -34.41
C GLY A 100 -27.44 10.30 -34.71
N PRO A 101 -27.67 10.86 -35.90
CA PRO A 101 -26.97 12.04 -36.35
C PRO A 101 -27.35 13.27 -35.50
N GLY A 102 -26.35 14.12 -35.24
CA GLY A 102 -26.51 15.33 -34.43
C GLY A 102 -26.40 15.14 -32.91
N ILE A 103 -26.32 13.89 -32.44
CA ILE A 103 -25.99 13.57 -31.05
C ILE A 103 -24.46 13.48 -30.95
N PRO A 104 -23.83 14.17 -30.00
CA PRO A 104 -22.38 14.24 -29.95
C PRO A 104 -21.74 12.97 -29.37
N GLY A 105 -20.43 12.84 -29.60
CA GLY A 105 -19.57 11.79 -29.05
C GLY A 105 -18.46 12.36 -28.16
N PHE A 106 -17.41 11.57 -27.93
CA PHE A 106 -16.34 11.83 -26.99
C PHE A 106 -15.61 13.17 -27.24
N ILE A 107 -15.49 13.62 -28.51
CA ILE A 107 -14.88 14.93 -28.81
C ILE A 107 -15.65 16.08 -28.12
N THR A 108 -16.98 16.02 -28.04
CA THR A 108 -17.75 17.05 -27.32
C THR A 108 -17.52 16.98 -25.81
N GLU A 109 -17.37 15.81 -25.21
CA GLU A 109 -17.19 15.62 -23.78
C GLU A 109 -15.94 16.34 -23.26
N TRP A 110 -14.77 16.00 -23.81
CA TRP A 110 -13.53 16.62 -23.35
C TRP A 110 -13.40 18.10 -23.76
N ASN A 111 -13.99 18.53 -24.89
CA ASN A 111 -14.06 19.95 -25.21
C ASN A 111 -14.99 20.73 -24.27
N ALA A 112 -16.10 20.12 -23.84
CA ALA A 112 -16.98 20.72 -22.86
C ALA A 112 -16.25 20.89 -21.53
N PHE A 113 -15.51 19.89 -21.04
CA PHE A 113 -14.68 20.00 -19.85
C PHE A 113 -13.68 21.16 -19.98
N LEU A 114 -12.85 21.17 -21.02
CA LEU A 114 -11.83 22.21 -21.27
C LEU A 114 -12.44 23.60 -21.45
N GLY A 115 -13.68 23.69 -21.94
CA GLY A 115 -14.45 24.91 -22.09
C GLY A 115 -15.11 25.42 -20.81
N GLY A 116 -14.97 24.73 -19.68
CA GLY A 116 -15.57 25.10 -18.41
C GLY A 116 -16.99 24.53 -18.18
N GLY A 117 -17.43 23.57 -18.98
CA GLY A 117 -18.72 22.89 -18.84
C GLY A 117 -19.91 23.74 -19.27
N GLY A 118 -21.09 23.44 -18.67
CA GLY A 118 -22.36 24.11 -18.97
C GLY A 118 -23.28 23.35 -19.91
N GLY A 119 -24.52 23.76 -20.02
CA GLY A 119 -25.57 23.03 -20.71
C GLY A 119 -25.97 21.75 -19.97
N PRO A 120 -25.83 20.56 -20.58
CA PRO A 120 -26.08 19.30 -19.89
C PRO A 120 -24.95 18.90 -18.93
N PHE A 121 -23.78 19.52 -19.03
CA PHE A 121 -22.59 19.17 -18.25
C PHE A 121 -22.40 20.04 -17.01
N PRO A 122 -21.71 19.57 -15.98
CA PRO A 122 -21.37 20.37 -14.82
C PRO A 122 -20.50 21.58 -15.21
N THR A 123 -20.56 22.66 -14.42
CA THR A 123 -19.65 23.81 -14.57
C THR A 123 -18.36 23.52 -13.83
N VAL A 124 -17.23 23.59 -14.51
CA VAL A 124 -15.90 23.21 -14.02
C VAL A 124 -14.85 24.28 -14.34
N SER A 125 -13.64 24.13 -13.84
CA SER A 125 -12.50 25.01 -14.14
C SER A 125 -11.93 24.81 -15.55
N GLY A 126 -12.10 23.61 -16.12
CA GLY A 126 -11.44 23.17 -17.35
C GLY A 126 -10.00 22.70 -17.15
N THR A 127 -9.57 22.52 -15.91
CA THR A 127 -8.29 21.95 -15.48
C THR A 127 -8.50 20.97 -14.35
N PHE A 128 -7.59 20.01 -14.19
CA PHE A 128 -7.62 19.05 -13.10
C PHE A 128 -6.73 19.50 -11.95
N ASP A 129 -7.14 19.12 -10.75
CA ASP A 129 -6.30 19.19 -9.55
C ASP A 129 -5.48 17.91 -9.39
N GLU A 130 -4.47 17.93 -8.53
CA GLU A 130 -3.53 16.81 -8.35
C GLU A 130 -4.22 15.50 -7.92
N ASN A 131 -5.34 15.60 -7.20
CA ASN A 131 -6.08 14.48 -6.63
C ASN A 131 -7.34 14.09 -7.43
N ASP A 132 -7.57 14.71 -8.59
CA ASP A 132 -8.68 14.32 -9.47
C ASP A 132 -8.43 12.93 -10.08
N LEU A 133 -9.44 12.05 -9.99
CA LEU A 133 -9.48 10.80 -10.75
C LEU A 133 -10.23 11.03 -12.06
N VAL A 134 -9.55 10.80 -13.16
CA VAL A 134 -10.17 10.85 -14.49
C VAL A 134 -10.50 9.43 -14.94
N THR A 135 -11.80 9.13 -15.17
CA THR A 135 -12.23 7.79 -15.59
C THR A 135 -12.77 7.79 -17.01
N PHE A 136 -12.40 6.74 -17.77
CA PHE A 136 -12.77 6.57 -19.17
C PHE A 136 -13.43 5.22 -19.42
N SER A 137 -14.57 5.25 -20.12
CA SER A 137 -15.27 4.10 -20.65
C SER A 137 -15.64 4.38 -22.11
N ILE A 138 -14.75 4.07 -23.06
CA ILE A 138 -14.91 4.43 -24.48
C ILE A 138 -14.38 3.33 -25.41
N GLY A 139 -14.85 3.29 -26.66
CA GLY A 139 -14.42 2.36 -27.72
C GLY A 139 -15.35 1.15 -27.90
N GLY A 140 -16.18 0.83 -26.90
CA GLY A 140 -17.16 -0.23 -27.00
C GLY A 140 -18.21 0.03 -28.07
N ASN A 141 -18.70 1.26 -28.17
CA ASN A 141 -19.64 1.67 -29.22
C ASN A 141 -19.01 1.71 -30.59
N ASP A 142 -17.73 2.04 -30.74
CA ASP A 142 -16.99 1.97 -32.01
C ASP A 142 -16.97 0.54 -32.54
N ALA A 143 -16.68 -0.45 -31.70
CA ALA A 143 -16.68 -1.87 -32.08
C ALA A 143 -18.08 -2.35 -32.53
N ARG A 144 -19.12 -1.94 -31.78
CA ARG A 144 -20.52 -2.25 -32.12
C ARG A 144 -20.93 -1.60 -33.41
N PHE A 145 -20.70 -0.30 -33.58
CA PHE A 145 -21.04 0.47 -34.76
C PHE A 145 -20.33 -0.07 -36.01
N TYR A 146 -19.03 -0.35 -35.92
CA TYR A 146 -18.25 -0.96 -36.98
C TYR A 146 -18.89 -2.28 -37.46
N GLN A 147 -19.21 -3.19 -36.55
CA GLN A 147 -19.83 -4.48 -36.86
C GLN A 147 -21.23 -4.30 -37.45
N GLN A 148 -22.06 -3.41 -36.91
CA GLN A 148 -23.46 -3.19 -37.33
C GLN A 148 -23.56 -2.51 -38.71
N THR A 149 -22.58 -1.71 -39.09
CA THR A 149 -22.53 -1.02 -40.39
C THR A 149 -21.81 -1.79 -41.50
N GLY A 150 -21.59 -3.10 -41.31
CA GLY A 150 -21.02 -3.99 -42.32
C GLY A 150 -19.49 -4.08 -42.30
N GLY A 151 -18.87 -3.72 -41.20
CA GLY A 151 -17.43 -3.92 -40.94
C GLY A 151 -17.00 -5.38 -41.06
N THR A 152 -15.79 -5.61 -41.57
CA THR A 152 -15.25 -6.95 -41.81
C THR A 152 -14.22 -7.36 -40.78
N LEU A 153 -14.03 -8.67 -40.60
CA LEU A 153 -13.01 -9.20 -39.69
C LEU A 153 -11.60 -8.70 -40.06
N THR A 154 -11.26 -8.65 -41.36
CA THR A 154 -9.95 -8.19 -41.83
C THR A 154 -9.74 -6.68 -41.73
N GLY A 155 -10.82 -5.88 -41.73
CA GLY A 155 -10.75 -4.43 -41.55
C GLY A 155 -10.77 -3.97 -40.11
N ALA A 156 -11.18 -4.83 -39.18
CA ALA A 156 -11.33 -4.48 -37.76
C ALA A 156 -10.05 -3.93 -37.10
N PRO A 157 -8.85 -4.49 -37.31
CA PRO A 157 -7.63 -3.93 -36.73
C PRO A 157 -7.33 -2.50 -37.16
N THR A 158 -7.51 -2.19 -38.46
CA THR A 158 -7.29 -0.85 -39.01
C THR A 158 -8.31 0.16 -38.45
N ALA A 159 -9.58 -0.22 -38.41
CA ALA A 159 -10.62 0.63 -37.83
C ALA A 159 -10.41 0.89 -36.33
N ALA A 160 -10.05 -0.13 -35.58
CA ALA A 160 -9.73 -0.02 -34.17
C ALA A 160 -8.55 0.95 -33.92
N ALA A 161 -7.48 0.86 -34.71
CA ALA A 161 -6.34 1.77 -34.61
C ALA A 161 -6.73 3.23 -34.89
N VAL A 162 -7.65 3.48 -35.83
CA VAL A 162 -8.18 4.82 -36.11
C VAL A 162 -8.96 5.36 -34.91
N SER A 163 -9.83 4.55 -34.30
CA SER A 163 -10.58 4.96 -33.11
C SER A 163 -9.67 5.21 -31.93
N ALA A 164 -8.65 4.37 -31.71
CA ALA A 164 -7.67 4.58 -30.62
C ALA A 164 -6.86 5.87 -30.83
N ALA A 165 -6.45 6.16 -32.07
CA ALA A 165 -5.77 7.41 -32.39
C ALA A 165 -6.67 8.64 -32.18
N THR A 166 -7.98 8.51 -32.44
CA THR A 166 -8.96 9.58 -32.21
C THR A 166 -9.18 9.79 -30.71
N ALA A 167 -9.34 8.71 -29.92
CA ALA A 167 -9.45 8.78 -28.47
C ALA A 167 -8.20 9.42 -27.84
N LYS A 168 -7.01 9.08 -28.35
CA LYS A 168 -5.73 9.66 -27.88
C LYS A 168 -5.71 11.17 -27.94
N VAL A 169 -6.29 11.80 -28.97
CA VAL A 169 -6.33 13.28 -29.08
C VAL A 169 -7.04 13.90 -27.87
N GLY A 170 -8.15 13.31 -27.45
CA GLY A 170 -8.87 13.74 -26.25
C GLY A 170 -8.05 13.53 -24.97
N LEU A 171 -7.47 12.33 -24.83
CA LEU A 171 -6.64 12.01 -23.66
C LEU A 171 -5.40 12.91 -23.58
N ASP A 172 -4.71 13.17 -24.70
CA ASP A 172 -3.57 14.13 -24.74
C ASP A 172 -4.00 15.51 -24.24
N SER A 173 -5.20 15.96 -24.64
CA SER A 173 -5.73 17.28 -24.24
C SER A 173 -6.06 17.32 -22.74
N LEU A 174 -6.61 16.24 -22.19
CA LEU A 174 -6.93 16.13 -20.77
C LEU A 174 -5.67 15.97 -19.91
N VAL A 175 -4.68 15.21 -20.35
CA VAL A 175 -3.36 15.14 -19.69
C VAL A 175 -2.68 16.50 -19.70
N ALA A 176 -2.74 17.23 -20.82
CA ALA A 176 -2.21 18.59 -20.89
C ALA A 176 -2.96 19.58 -19.99
N ALA A 177 -4.22 19.31 -19.65
CA ALA A 177 -5.02 20.08 -18.67
C ALA A 177 -4.79 19.67 -17.21
N GLY A 178 -3.89 18.69 -16.94
CA GLY A 178 -3.47 18.30 -15.61
C GLY A 178 -4.00 16.94 -15.14
N ALA A 179 -4.55 16.08 -16.01
CA ALA A 179 -4.95 14.73 -15.59
C ALA A 179 -3.72 13.90 -15.21
N HIS A 180 -3.57 13.62 -13.90
CA HIS A 180 -2.43 12.86 -13.34
C HIS A 180 -2.79 11.47 -12.85
N ASN A 181 -4.09 11.14 -12.75
CA ASN A 181 -4.58 9.85 -12.26
C ASN A 181 -5.73 9.38 -13.16
N ILE A 182 -5.48 8.34 -13.95
CA ILE A 182 -6.40 7.85 -14.99
C ILE A 182 -6.84 6.43 -14.68
N SER A 183 -8.17 6.19 -14.68
CA SER A 183 -8.78 4.87 -14.69
C SER A 183 -9.39 4.61 -16.08
N PHE A 184 -8.92 3.58 -16.76
CA PHE A 184 -9.39 3.18 -18.08
C PHE A 184 -10.07 1.81 -18.04
N LEU A 185 -11.33 1.75 -18.47
CA LEU A 185 -12.11 0.52 -18.57
C LEU A 185 -11.96 -0.10 -19.97
N ALA A 186 -11.24 -1.20 -20.07
CA ALA A 186 -11.03 -1.93 -21.30
C ALA A 186 -12.12 -2.99 -21.51
N GLY A 187 -13.10 -2.71 -22.35
CA GLY A 187 -14.20 -3.61 -22.66
C GLY A 187 -13.94 -4.46 -23.91
N ASN A 188 -14.60 -5.64 -23.97
CA ASN A 188 -14.71 -6.44 -25.21
C ASN A 188 -16.18 -6.73 -25.49
N THR A 189 -16.76 -6.03 -26.46
CA THR A 189 -18.18 -6.13 -26.79
C THR A 189 -18.58 -7.44 -27.48
N ALA A 190 -17.63 -8.33 -27.77
CA ALA A 190 -17.90 -9.68 -28.30
C ALA A 190 -18.59 -10.60 -27.27
N ILE A 191 -18.40 -10.33 -25.97
CA ILE A 191 -18.97 -11.14 -24.88
C ILE A 191 -20.40 -10.74 -24.51
N LEU A 192 -20.92 -9.65 -25.05
CA LEU A 192 -22.23 -9.12 -24.71
C LEU A 192 -23.36 -10.07 -25.11
N PRO A 193 -24.37 -10.28 -24.24
CA PRO A 193 -25.49 -11.17 -24.52
C PRO A 193 -26.30 -10.79 -25.76
N GLU A 194 -26.31 -9.52 -26.18
CA GLU A 194 -27.03 -9.06 -27.39
C GLU A 194 -26.59 -9.76 -28.69
N ILE A 195 -25.36 -10.29 -28.75
CA ILE A 195 -24.82 -11.00 -29.92
C ILE A 195 -24.42 -12.45 -29.61
N ALA A 196 -24.80 -12.99 -28.48
CA ALA A 196 -24.40 -14.35 -28.07
C ALA A 196 -24.78 -15.43 -29.09
N ALA A 197 -25.86 -15.23 -29.86
CA ALA A 197 -26.30 -16.13 -30.93
C ALA A 197 -25.66 -15.87 -32.31
N ASN A 198 -24.74 -14.90 -32.43
CA ASN A 198 -24.14 -14.50 -33.73
C ASN A 198 -22.59 -14.60 -33.70
N PRO A 199 -22.02 -15.79 -33.98
CA PRO A 199 -20.55 -16.00 -33.96
C PRO A 199 -19.78 -15.08 -34.94
N SER A 200 -20.36 -14.71 -36.05
CA SER A 200 -19.69 -13.81 -37.00
C SER A 200 -19.58 -12.39 -36.44
N ALA A 201 -20.63 -11.88 -35.82
CA ALA A 201 -20.60 -10.59 -35.12
C ALA A 201 -19.64 -10.60 -33.95
N GLN A 202 -19.62 -11.69 -33.15
CA GLN A 202 -18.68 -11.88 -32.08
C GLN A 202 -17.22 -11.83 -32.57
N ALA A 203 -16.88 -12.54 -33.66
CA ALA A 203 -15.53 -12.55 -34.21
C ALA A 203 -15.08 -11.14 -34.67
N ILE A 204 -15.95 -10.36 -35.31
CA ILE A 204 -15.65 -8.99 -35.75
C ILE A 204 -15.44 -8.07 -34.52
N ARG A 205 -16.34 -8.10 -33.53
CA ARG A 205 -16.23 -7.28 -32.34
C ARG A 205 -15.02 -7.65 -31.49
N ASN A 206 -14.72 -8.96 -31.37
CA ASN A 206 -13.52 -9.42 -30.67
C ASN A 206 -12.25 -8.88 -31.33
N ALA A 207 -12.13 -9.02 -32.67
CA ALA A 207 -10.98 -8.49 -33.39
C ALA A 207 -10.84 -6.98 -33.23
N TYR A 208 -11.96 -6.25 -33.27
CA TYR A 208 -11.94 -4.80 -33.04
C TYR A 208 -11.51 -4.44 -31.63
N SER A 209 -12.20 -4.96 -30.61
CA SER A 209 -11.94 -4.63 -29.20
C SER A 209 -10.53 -5.01 -28.76
N THR A 210 -10.02 -6.18 -29.17
CA THR A 210 -8.65 -6.61 -28.86
C THR A 210 -7.62 -5.64 -29.44
N ASN A 211 -7.77 -5.21 -30.71
CA ASN A 211 -6.82 -4.27 -31.32
C ASN A 211 -6.97 -2.85 -30.76
N PHE A 212 -8.18 -2.40 -30.44
CA PHE A 212 -8.42 -1.12 -29.78
C PHE A 212 -7.75 -1.09 -28.39
N ASN A 213 -8.01 -2.10 -27.57
CA ASN A 213 -7.44 -2.18 -26.22
C ASN A 213 -5.91 -2.25 -26.25
N ALA A 214 -5.32 -3.01 -27.20
CA ALA A 214 -3.86 -3.05 -27.37
C ALA A 214 -3.28 -1.68 -27.74
N ALA A 215 -3.90 -0.98 -28.70
CA ALA A 215 -3.47 0.37 -29.07
C ALA A 215 -3.65 1.38 -27.91
N MET A 216 -4.69 1.23 -27.10
CA MET A 216 -4.88 2.07 -25.91
C MET A 216 -3.87 1.75 -24.82
N GLN A 217 -3.47 0.47 -24.63
CA GLN A 217 -2.38 0.13 -23.70
C GLN A 217 -1.07 0.83 -24.08
N ASP A 218 -0.73 0.89 -25.40
CA ASP A 218 0.46 1.61 -25.86
C ASP A 218 0.38 3.12 -25.54
N VAL A 219 -0.80 3.74 -25.72
CA VAL A 219 -1.04 5.15 -25.39
C VAL A 219 -0.89 5.39 -23.90
N LEU A 220 -1.53 4.56 -23.08
CA LEU A 220 -1.52 4.66 -21.62
C LEU A 220 -0.13 4.38 -21.03
N ALA A 221 0.63 3.47 -21.63
CA ALA A 221 2.03 3.22 -21.26
C ALA A 221 2.90 4.48 -21.45
N GLY A 222 2.64 5.25 -22.51
CA GLY A 222 3.30 6.54 -22.74
C GLY A 222 3.01 7.53 -21.59
N TYR A 223 1.75 7.64 -21.17
CA TYR A 223 1.39 8.52 -20.05
C TYR A 223 1.99 8.05 -18.72
N ALA A 224 2.00 6.75 -18.46
CA ALA A 224 2.63 6.21 -17.26
C ALA A 224 4.15 6.49 -17.22
N ALA A 225 4.83 6.39 -18.38
CA ALA A 225 6.25 6.75 -18.50
C ALA A 225 6.51 8.25 -18.26
N ASP A 226 5.53 9.11 -18.54
CA ASP A 226 5.57 10.55 -18.29
C ASP A 226 5.10 10.91 -16.86
N GLY A 227 4.82 9.92 -16.01
CA GLY A 227 4.50 10.10 -14.60
C GLY A 227 3.00 10.21 -14.28
N VAL A 228 2.11 9.95 -15.24
CA VAL A 228 0.68 9.81 -14.98
C VAL A 228 0.42 8.44 -14.35
N MET A 229 -0.34 8.38 -13.26
CA MET A 229 -0.82 7.13 -12.67
C MET A 229 -1.94 6.55 -13.54
N VAL A 230 -1.79 5.30 -13.97
CA VAL A 230 -2.76 4.64 -14.86
C VAL A 230 -3.25 3.34 -14.24
N HIS A 231 -4.57 3.25 -14.06
CA HIS A 231 -5.30 2.07 -13.63
C HIS A 231 -6.04 1.49 -14.84
N TYR A 232 -5.58 0.34 -15.34
CA TYR A 232 -6.18 -0.34 -16.48
C TYR A 232 -7.06 -1.48 -16.00
N LEU A 233 -8.37 -1.37 -16.13
CA LEU A 233 -9.30 -2.44 -15.75
C LEU A 233 -9.77 -3.22 -16.97
N ASP A 234 -9.32 -4.47 -17.10
CA ASP A 234 -9.82 -5.39 -18.13
C ASP A 234 -11.16 -6.00 -17.70
N LEU A 235 -12.25 -5.47 -18.25
CA LEU A 235 -13.61 -5.95 -17.99
C LEU A 235 -13.85 -7.38 -18.49
N THR A 236 -13.03 -7.90 -19.41
CA THR A 236 -13.13 -9.30 -19.84
C THR A 236 -12.71 -10.22 -18.71
N LEU A 237 -11.59 -9.92 -18.06
CA LEU A 237 -11.11 -10.68 -16.90
C LEU A 237 -12.10 -10.60 -15.73
N VAL A 238 -12.65 -9.42 -15.45
CA VAL A 238 -13.71 -9.27 -14.43
C VAL A 238 -14.92 -10.14 -14.77
N GLY A 239 -15.38 -10.13 -16.02
CA GLY A 239 -16.49 -10.97 -16.50
C GLY A 239 -16.20 -12.47 -16.39
N GLU A 240 -14.96 -12.89 -16.65
CA GLU A 240 -14.51 -14.28 -16.50
C GLU A 240 -14.54 -14.72 -15.03
N GLN A 241 -14.05 -13.87 -14.09
CA GLN A 241 -14.11 -14.14 -12.65
C GLN A 241 -15.56 -14.28 -12.16
N ILE A 242 -16.44 -13.36 -12.57
CA ILE A 242 -17.87 -13.42 -12.22
C ILE A 242 -18.50 -14.70 -12.78
N THR A 243 -18.19 -15.06 -14.03
CA THR A 243 -18.77 -16.24 -14.68
C THR A 243 -18.27 -17.54 -14.06
N ALA A 244 -17.02 -17.58 -13.60
CA ALA A 244 -16.44 -18.74 -12.92
C ALA A 244 -17.09 -19.00 -11.54
N ASN A 245 -17.48 -17.95 -10.81
CA ASN A 245 -18.11 -18.06 -9.49
C ASN A 245 -19.19 -17.00 -9.26
N PRO A 246 -20.31 -17.04 -10.00
CA PRO A 246 -21.32 -15.98 -9.94
C PRO A 246 -21.91 -15.77 -8.54
N ALA A 247 -22.07 -16.83 -7.77
CA ALA A 247 -22.65 -16.74 -6.42
C ALA A 247 -21.77 -15.93 -5.44
N ALA A 248 -20.44 -15.97 -5.59
CA ALA A 248 -19.53 -15.18 -4.77
C ALA A 248 -19.68 -13.67 -5.03
N TYR A 249 -20.10 -13.30 -6.24
CA TYR A 249 -20.38 -11.91 -6.65
C TYR A 249 -21.85 -11.52 -6.42
N GLY A 250 -22.69 -12.44 -5.91
CA GLY A 250 -24.10 -12.18 -5.62
C GLY A 250 -25.06 -12.44 -6.79
N PHE A 251 -24.60 -13.07 -7.89
CA PHE A 251 -25.43 -13.37 -9.05
C PHE A 251 -25.97 -14.81 -9.03
N THR A 252 -27.20 -14.96 -9.52
CA THR A 252 -27.79 -16.26 -9.86
C THR A 252 -27.69 -16.56 -11.34
N ASN A 253 -27.44 -15.53 -12.17
CA ASN A 253 -27.35 -15.64 -13.63
C ASN A 253 -26.39 -14.59 -14.19
N THR A 254 -25.48 -15.00 -15.06
CA THR A 254 -24.49 -14.12 -15.72
C THR A 254 -24.97 -13.60 -17.09
N GLY A 255 -26.15 -13.97 -17.55
CA GLY A 255 -26.78 -13.47 -18.78
C GLY A 255 -27.62 -12.21 -18.55
N ALA A 256 -28.40 -11.87 -19.59
CA ALA A 256 -29.34 -10.76 -19.53
C ALA A 256 -30.56 -11.08 -18.67
N CYS A 257 -31.04 -10.07 -17.96
CA CYS A 257 -32.23 -10.21 -17.10
C CYS A 257 -33.50 -10.51 -17.90
N THR A 258 -34.23 -11.57 -17.53
CA THR A 258 -35.49 -11.99 -18.14
C THR A 258 -36.46 -12.54 -17.07
N PRO A 259 -37.80 -12.34 -17.20
CA PRO A 259 -38.49 -11.63 -18.27
C PRO A 259 -38.42 -10.10 -18.11
N ALA A 260 -38.38 -9.37 -19.21
CA ALA A 260 -38.19 -7.91 -19.24
C ALA A 260 -39.15 -7.12 -18.31
N PRO A 261 -40.48 -7.40 -18.21
CA PRO A 261 -41.32 -6.65 -17.31
C PRO A 261 -40.91 -6.72 -15.84
N GLN A 262 -40.48 -7.89 -15.37
CA GLN A 262 -40.03 -8.07 -13.99
C GLN A 262 -38.71 -7.36 -13.75
N CYS A 263 -37.76 -7.44 -14.70
CA CYS A 263 -36.46 -6.76 -14.60
C CYS A 263 -36.58 -5.24 -14.49
N VAL A 264 -37.60 -4.66 -15.12
CA VAL A 264 -37.83 -3.21 -15.13
C VAL A 264 -38.55 -2.74 -13.85
N THR A 265 -39.44 -3.58 -13.28
CA THR A 265 -40.26 -3.19 -12.14
C THR A 265 -39.73 -3.62 -10.79
N ASP A 266 -38.78 -4.56 -10.76
CA ASP A 266 -38.16 -5.11 -9.55
C ASP A 266 -36.63 -5.08 -9.66
N SER A 267 -36.02 -4.07 -9.08
CA SER A 267 -34.56 -3.90 -9.10
C SER A 267 -33.82 -5.01 -8.32
N ALA A 268 -34.44 -5.56 -7.26
CA ALA A 268 -33.85 -6.66 -6.52
C ALA A 268 -33.79 -7.95 -7.35
N TYR A 269 -34.81 -8.17 -8.19
CA TYR A 269 -34.80 -9.26 -9.16
C TYR A 269 -33.77 -9.01 -10.27
N ALA A 270 -33.74 -7.80 -10.85
CA ALA A 270 -32.78 -7.45 -11.89
C ALA A 270 -31.32 -7.65 -11.44
N ASN A 271 -31.01 -7.27 -10.22
CA ASN A 271 -29.68 -7.38 -9.62
C ASN A 271 -29.22 -8.82 -9.31
N GLN A 272 -30.04 -9.83 -9.58
CA GLN A 272 -29.61 -11.23 -9.58
C GLN A 272 -28.96 -11.64 -10.91
N PHE A 273 -28.98 -10.78 -11.92
CA PHE A 273 -28.39 -10.99 -13.24
C PHE A 273 -27.20 -10.03 -13.43
N LEU A 274 -26.20 -10.47 -14.20
CA LEU A 274 -25.05 -9.62 -14.50
C LEU A 274 -25.42 -8.51 -15.49
N PHE A 275 -26.17 -8.85 -16.56
CA PHE A 275 -26.59 -7.88 -17.57
C PHE A 275 -28.06 -7.47 -17.39
N TYR A 276 -28.33 -6.21 -17.72
CA TYR A 276 -29.66 -5.63 -17.66
C TYR A 276 -30.57 -6.16 -18.80
N VAL A 277 -31.82 -5.71 -18.83
CA VAL A 277 -32.85 -6.19 -19.76
C VAL A 277 -32.53 -5.95 -21.23
N ASP A 278 -31.70 -4.98 -21.53
CA ASP A 278 -31.26 -4.65 -22.90
C ASP A 278 -30.14 -5.57 -23.43
N ALA A 279 -29.62 -6.49 -22.61
CA ALA A 279 -28.57 -7.44 -22.96
C ALA A 279 -27.23 -6.78 -23.40
N LEU A 280 -27.04 -5.51 -23.08
CA LEU A 280 -25.89 -4.67 -23.42
C LEU A 280 -25.20 -4.11 -22.19
N HIS A 281 -25.98 -3.53 -21.28
CA HIS A 281 -25.47 -2.88 -20.07
C HIS A 281 -25.50 -3.83 -18.88
N LEU A 282 -24.62 -3.59 -17.95
CA LEU A 282 -24.65 -4.29 -16.66
C LEU A 282 -25.84 -3.81 -15.81
N THR A 283 -26.34 -4.65 -14.94
CA THR A 283 -27.24 -4.22 -13.87
C THR A 283 -26.53 -3.30 -12.87
N SER A 284 -27.26 -2.64 -11.99
CA SER A 284 -26.62 -1.87 -10.91
C SER A 284 -25.69 -2.73 -10.04
N ALA A 285 -26.03 -4.02 -9.82
CA ALA A 285 -25.14 -4.95 -9.12
C ALA A 285 -23.86 -5.25 -9.93
N GLY A 286 -23.95 -5.39 -11.26
CA GLY A 286 -22.78 -5.56 -12.11
C GLY A 286 -21.88 -4.33 -12.12
N PHE A 287 -22.45 -3.15 -12.24
CA PHE A 287 -21.70 -1.90 -12.15
C PHE A 287 -21.10 -1.64 -10.77
N ARG A 288 -21.78 -2.07 -9.70
CA ARG A 288 -21.21 -2.01 -8.35
C ARG A 288 -19.87 -2.76 -8.28
N ILE A 289 -19.81 -3.95 -8.85
CA ILE A 289 -18.57 -4.73 -8.90
C ILE A 289 -17.47 -3.99 -9.67
N VAL A 290 -17.79 -3.39 -10.82
CA VAL A 290 -16.81 -2.58 -11.57
C VAL A 290 -16.26 -1.44 -10.71
N GLY A 291 -17.11 -0.72 -9.98
CA GLY A 291 -16.68 0.32 -9.04
C GLY A 291 -15.79 -0.21 -7.91
N GLU A 292 -16.11 -1.40 -7.36
CA GLU A 292 -15.29 -2.07 -6.33
C GLU A 292 -13.90 -2.46 -6.88
N TYR A 293 -13.80 -2.95 -8.12
CA TYR A 293 -12.53 -3.26 -8.78
C TYR A 293 -11.67 -2.01 -8.95
N ILE A 294 -12.25 -0.90 -9.42
CA ILE A 294 -11.51 0.37 -9.56
C ILE A 294 -11.02 0.85 -8.20
N ALA A 295 -11.87 0.87 -7.17
CA ALA A 295 -11.48 1.27 -5.82
C ALA A 295 -10.31 0.41 -5.29
N THR A 296 -10.34 -0.91 -5.56
CA THR A 296 -9.26 -1.84 -5.17
C THR A 296 -7.96 -1.55 -5.94
N GLN A 297 -8.04 -1.17 -7.23
CA GLN A 297 -6.87 -0.73 -8.01
C GLN A 297 -6.26 0.57 -7.46
N LEU A 298 -7.10 1.53 -7.09
CA LEU A 298 -6.65 2.81 -6.49
C LEU A 298 -5.98 2.61 -5.13
N GLN A 299 -6.42 1.61 -4.35
CA GLN A 299 -5.85 1.31 -3.04
C GLN A 299 -4.51 0.57 -3.13
N ALA A 300 -4.26 -0.18 -4.19
CA ALA A 300 -3.10 -1.07 -4.30
C ALA A 300 -1.75 -0.36 -4.07
N PRO A 301 -1.41 0.79 -4.72
CA PRO A 301 -0.12 1.45 -4.55
C PRO A 301 0.18 1.84 -3.11
N LEU A 302 -0.88 2.10 -2.31
CA LEU A 302 -0.81 2.51 -0.91
C LEU A 302 -0.24 1.45 0.02
N THR A 303 -0.19 0.20 -0.45
CA THR A 303 0.24 -0.96 0.33
C THR A 303 1.63 -1.45 -0.05
N LEU A 304 2.17 -1.04 -1.19
CA LEU A 304 3.40 -1.60 -1.77
C LEU A 304 4.68 -1.22 -1.00
N GLY A 305 4.64 -0.18 -0.18
CA GLY A 305 5.80 0.26 0.63
C GLY A 305 6.09 -0.61 1.85
N ALA A 306 5.10 -1.37 2.32
CA ALA A 306 5.17 -2.10 3.59
C ALA A 306 6.30 -3.14 3.69
N PRO A 307 6.61 -3.95 2.65
CA PRO A 307 7.71 -4.92 2.75
C PRO A 307 9.07 -4.26 3.04
N GLY A 308 9.36 -3.12 2.42
CA GLY A 308 10.59 -2.36 2.65
C GLY A 308 10.67 -1.76 4.06
N GLU A 309 9.56 -1.23 4.59
CA GLU A 309 9.48 -0.72 5.96
C GLU A 309 9.66 -1.84 6.98
N LEU A 310 9.05 -3.00 6.74
CA LEU A 310 9.20 -4.19 7.57
C LEU A 310 10.66 -4.62 7.70
N GLY A 311 11.39 -4.68 6.59
CA GLY A 311 12.82 -5.01 6.56
C GLY A 311 13.67 -4.00 7.33
N LEU A 312 13.39 -2.69 7.21
CA LEU A 312 14.11 -1.65 7.95
C LEU A 312 13.87 -1.73 9.46
N ASP A 313 12.64 -1.96 9.90
CA ASP A 313 12.33 -2.05 11.33
C ASP A 313 12.91 -3.33 11.95
N THR A 314 12.90 -4.43 11.20
CA THR A 314 13.53 -5.71 11.60
C THR A 314 15.04 -5.56 11.76
N ALA A 315 15.71 -4.94 10.79
CA ALA A 315 17.13 -4.60 10.87
C ALA A 315 17.44 -3.71 12.07
N SER A 316 16.64 -2.66 12.28
CA SER A 316 16.80 -1.72 13.40
C SER A 316 16.63 -2.41 14.76
N GLN A 317 15.67 -3.33 14.88
CA GLN A 317 15.46 -4.11 16.10
C GLN A 317 16.67 -5.00 16.44
N PHE A 318 17.21 -5.71 15.44
CA PHE A 318 18.43 -6.50 15.66
C PHE A 318 19.63 -5.63 16.01
N GLY A 319 19.78 -4.45 15.38
CA GLY A 319 20.80 -3.46 15.72
C GLY A 319 20.71 -3.02 17.20
N ARG A 320 19.49 -2.73 17.69
CA ARG A 320 19.26 -2.42 19.11
C ARG A 320 19.61 -3.60 20.02
N THR A 321 19.34 -4.82 19.60
CA THR A 321 19.71 -6.03 20.34
C THR A 321 21.23 -6.16 20.44
N LEU A 322 21.98 -5.99 19.34
CA LEU A 322 23.45 -6.02 19.34
C LEU A 322 24.05 -4.90 20.19
N SER A 323 23.57 -3.67 20.06
CA SER A 323 24.00 -2.51 20.86
C SER A 323 23.78 -2.72 22.35
N SER A 324 22.62 -3.25 22.74
CA SER A 324 22.29 -3.50 24.13
C SER A 324 23.21 -4.53 24.80
N ARG A 325 23.80 -5.47 24.04
CA ARG A 325 24.78 -6.43 24.59
C ARG A 325 26.05 -5.74 25.06
N VAL A 326 26.48 -4.69 24.36
CA VAL A 326 27.61 -3.88 24.76
C VAL A 326 27.25 -3.01 25.98
N ASP A 327 26.13 -2.32 25.98
CA ASP A 327 25.68 -1.43 27.06
C ASP A 327 25.55 -2.16 28.41
N LEU A 328 25.05 -3.40 28.39
CA LEU A 328 24.76 -4.19 29.58
C LEU A 328 25.91 -5.13 29.99
N GLY A 329 26.80 -5.44 29.06
CA GLY A 329 27.86 -6.42 29.23
C GLY A 329 29.27 -5.85 29.24
N SER A 330 29.44 -4.58 28.85
CA SER A 330 30.73 -3.91 28.72
C SER A 330 31.31 -3.49 30.07
N PRO A 331 32.66 -3.40 30.19
CA PRO A 331 33.32 -2.68 31.26
C PRO A 331 32.82 -1.23 31.33
N ARG A 332 32.61 -0.76 32.54
CA ARG A 332 32.25 0.63 32.83
C ARG A 332 33.35 1.23 33.68
N ASP A 333 33.96 2.33 33.25
CA ASP A 333 35.00 3.05 33.98
C ASP A 333 36.14 2.19 34.52
N GLY A 334 36.65 1.28 33.71
CA GLY A 334 37.78 0.44 34.09
C GLY A 334 37.39 -0.89 34.72
N ASP A 335 36.10 -1.22 34.77
CA ASP A 335 35.68 -2.59 35.08
C ASP A 335 36.27 -3.55 34.06
N VAL A 336 36.81 -4.64 34.56
CA VAL A 336 37.41 -5.67 33.73
C VAL A 336 36.34 -6.64 33.28
N SER A 337 36.09 -6.71 31.96
CA SER A 337 35.30 -7.79 31.37
C SER A 337 36.30 -8.83 30.84
N GLU A 338 36.35 -9.98 31.48
CA GLU A 338 37.23 -11.07 31.05
C GLU A 338 36.41 -12.33 30.79
N GLY A 339 36.92 -13.12 29.85
CA GLY A 339 36.38 -14.44 29.54
C GLY A 339 35.22 -14.46 28.54
N MET A 340 34.76 -15.65 28.31
CA MET A 340 33.69 -15.96 27.36
C MET A 340 32.34 -15.98 28.09
N LYS A 341 31.33 -15.40 27.44
CA LYS A 341 29.93 -15.52 27.85
C LYS A 341 29.09 -15.91 26.65
N VAL A 342 28.09 -16.73 26.88
CA VAL A 342 27.03 -16.99 25.90
C VAL A 342 25.74 -16.31 26.36
N PHE A 343 24.87 -15.94 25.40
CA PHE A 343 23.60 -15.29 25.74
C PHE A 343 22.46 -15.75 24.84
N VAL A 344 21.26 -15.66 25.40
CA VAL A 344 19.99 -15.81 24.69
C VAL A 344 19.11 -14.62 25.02
N VAL A 345 18.48 -14.01 24.03
CA VAL A 345 17.59 -12.87 24.18
C VAL A 345 16.32 -13.12 23.38
N GLY A 346 15.16 -12.99 24.04
CA GLY A 346 13.88 -12.80 23.36
C GLY A 346 13.63 -11.32 23.20
N ASP A 347 13.15 -10.91 22.05
CA ASP A 347 12.81 -9.52 21.74
C ASP A 347 11.46 -9.39 21.05
N THR A 348 10.87 -8.21 21.21
CA THR A 348 9.64 -7.81 20.52
C THR A 348 9.70 -6.34 20.17
N PHE A 349 9.01 -5.96 19.10
CA PHE A 349 8.86 -4.57 18.71
C PHE A 349 7.50 -4.32 18.07
N SER A 350 7.08 -3.06 18.09
CA SER A 350 5.91 -2.56 17.38
C SER A 350 6.18 -1.14 16.90
N HIS A 351 5.68 -0.80 15.72
CA HIS A 351 5.76 0.51 15.10
C HIS A 351 4.46 0.80 14.39
N ASP A 352 3.78 1.87 14.78
CA ASP A 352 2.58 2.36 14.12
C ASP A 352 3.03 3.24 12.95
N VAL A 353 2.72 2.86 11.71
CA VAL A 353 3.01 3.68 10.52
C VAL A 353 1.76 4.47 10.17
N GLU A 354 1.86 5.80 10.32
CA GLU A 354 0.75 6.71 10.08
C GLU A 354 0.50 6.91 8.59
N VAL A 355 -0.72 7.32 8.28
CA VAL A 355 -1.16 7.65 6.94
C VAL A 355 -0.35 8.80 6.34
N THR A 356 0.05 8.65 5.07
CA THR A 356 0.71 9.71 4.29
C THR A 356 0.07 9.85 2.92
N ALA A 357 0.52 10.80 2.11
CA ALA A 357 0.13 10.84 0.70
C ALA A 357 0.52 9.57 -0.08
N ALA A 358 1.43 8.73 0.38
CA ALA A 358 1.94 7.55 -0.33
C ALA A 358 1.69 6.21 0.36
N THR A 359 1.06 6.17 1.53
CA THR A 359 0.79 4.91 2.24
C THR A 359 -0.46 5.00 3.11
N ASP A 360 -1.24 3.94 3.18
CA ASP A 360 -2.29 3.79 4.16
C ASP A 360 -1.69 3.45 5.53
N LYS A 361 -2.50 3.61 6.59
CA LYS A 361 -2.07 3.28 7.95
C LYS A 361 -1.90 1.78 8.13
N PHE A 362 -0.76 1.39 8.71
CA PHE A 362 -0.49 0.01 9.08
C PHE A 362 0.38 -0.10 10.32
N ASP A 363 0.32 -1.24 10.98
CA ASP A 363 1.13 -1.56 12.13
C ASP A 363 2.20 -2.58 11.73
N ILE A 364 3.44 -2.36 12.16
CA ILE A 364 4.52 -3.35 12.09
C ILE A 364 4.71 -3.89 13.49
N ASP A 365 4.68 -5.20 13.65
CA ASP A 365 5.04 -5.87 14.89
C ASP A 365 5.91 -7.10 14.62
N GLY A 366 6.71 -7.49 15.59
CA GLY A 366 7.57 -8.65 15.45
C GLY A 366 8.07 -9.17 16.80
N THR A 367 8.40 -10.47 16.76
CA THR A 367 9.05 -11.15 17.87
C THR A 367 10.26 -11.92 17.36
N GLY A 368 11.32 -11.98 18.15
CA GLY A 368 12.54 -12.66 17.76
C GLY A 368 13.26 -13.35 18.91
N ILE A 369 14.20 -14.19 18.54
CA ILE A 369 15.15 -14.82 19.47
C ILE A 369 16.56 -14.65 18.92
N THR A 370 17.45 -14.10 19.76
CA THR A 370 18.87 -13.90 19.43
C THR A 370 19.72 -14.78 20.33
N VAL A 371 20.65 -15.50 19.74
CA VAL A 371 21.65 -16.33 20.43
C VAL A 371 23.04 -15.86 20.03
N GLY A 372 23.94 -15.72 20.98
CA GLY A 372 25.29 -15.25 20.66
C GLY A 372 26.32 -15.52 21.75
N ALA A 373 27.54 -15.09 21.46
CA ALA A 373 28.65 -15.17 22.38
C ALA A 373 29.47 -13.88 22.40
N THR A 374 30.04 -13.56 23.57
CA THR A 374 30.95 -12.43 23.76
C THR A 374 32.26 -12.88 24.36
N TYR A 375 33.33 -12.16 24.06
CA TYR A 375 34.63 -12.30 24.67
C TYR A 375 35.10 -10.95 25.19
N GLY A 376 35.32 -10.88 26.52
CA GLY A 376 35.84 -9.71 27.18
C GLY A 376 37.37 -9.80 27.35
N PHE A 377 38.06 -8.68 27.12
CA PHE A 377 39.51 -8.57 27.18
C PHE A 377 39.99 -7.33 27.99
N GLY A 378 39.45 -7.16 29.18
CA GLY A 378 39.74 -6.00 30.03
C GLY A 378 38.78 -4.84 29.77
N THR A 379 39.27 -3.77 29.15
CA THR A 379 38.47 -2.57 28.84
C THR A 379 37.54 -2.73 27.63
N GLY A 380 37.59 -3.85 26.95
CA GLY A 380 36.82 -4.09 25.72
C GLY A 380 36.05 -5.40 25.71
N VAL A 381 35.07 -5.48 24.84
CA VAL A 381 34.30 -6.66 24.54
C VAL A 381 34.01 -6.74 23.03
N VAL A 382 34.04 -7.95 22.50
CA VAL A 382 33.58 -8.26 21.15
C VAL A 382 32.59 -9.41 21.21
N GLY A 383 31.68 -9.49 20.25
CA GLY A 383 30.70 -10.57 20.20
C GLY A 383 30.13 -10.79 18.81
N ILE A 384 29.51 -11.96 18.68
CA ILE A 384 28.74 -12.35 17.48
C ILE A 384 27.39 -12.88 17.92
N ALA A 385 26.38 -12.71 17.07
CA ALA A 385 25.02 -13.20 17.32
C ALA A 385 24.34 -13.63 16.03
N GLY A 386 23.43 -14.61 16.16
CA GLY A 386 22.44 -14.96 15.16
C GLY A 386 21.05 -14.68 15.73
N ASN A 387 20.15 -14.20 14.90
CA ASN A 387 18.76 -13.93 15.24
C ASN A 387 17.82 -14.63 14.26
N TYR A 388 16.69 -15.08 14.77
CA TYR A 388 15.52 -15.48 14.00
C TYR A 388 14.34 -14.67 14.49
N SER A 389 13.58 -14.07 13.58
CA SER A 389 12.40 -13.26 13.90
C SER A 389 11.27 -13.47 12.90
N ARG A 390 10.06 -13.17 13.35
CA ARG A 390 8.82 -13.19 12.56
C ARG A 390 8.13 -11.82 12.66
N PRO A 391 8.57 -10.86 11.89
CA PRO A 391 7.90 -9.59 11.79
C PRO A 391 6.72 -9.66 10.83
N ARG A 392 5.75 -8.78 11.02
CA ARG A 392 4.62 -8.60 10.12
C ARG A 392 4.22 -7.14 10.04
N ALA A 393 3.76 -6.72 8.87
CA ALA A 393 3.09 -5.46 8.64
C ALA A 393 1.63 -5.74 8.31
N LYS A 394 0.69 -5.08 9.00
CA LYS A 394 -0.73 -5.29 8.83
C LYS A 394 -1.45 -3.96 8.66
N PHE A 395 -2.11 -3.76 7.54
CA PHE A 395 -2.90 -2.57 7.27
C PHE A 395 -4.23 -2.58 8.03
N ILE A 396 -4.70 -1.40 8.41
CA ILE A 396 -6.02 -1.22 9.03
C ILE A 396 -7.10 -1.70 8.04
N GLY A 397 -8.09 -2.43 8.54
CA GLY A 397 -9.14 -3.03 7.69
C GLY A 397 -8.73 -4.30 6.95
N ASP A 398 -7.54 -4.85 7.23
CA ASP A 398 -7.01 -6.06 6.58
C ASP A 398 -6.82 -5.94 5.04
N ILE A 399 -6.71 -4.71 4.53
CA ILE A 399 -6.56 -4.45 3.09
C ILE A 399 -5.27 -5.03 2.50
N SER A 400 -4.21 -5.11 3.31
CA SER A 400 -2.97 -5.78 2.97
C SER A 400 -2.23 -6.26 4.21
N ARG A 401 -1.37 -7.27 4.02
CA ARG A 401 -0.52 -7.85 5.05
C ARG A 401 0.76 -8.38 4.42
N THR A 402 1.89 -8.11 5.06
CA THR A 402 3.19 -8.72 4.76
C THR A 402 3.69 -9.42 6.00
N GLU A 403 4.08 -10.68 5.88
CA GLU A 403 4.76 -11.46 6.93
C GLU A 403 6.15 -11.85 6.45
N SER A 404 7.10 -12.00 7.38
CA SER A 404 8.45 -12.48 7.04
C SER A 404 8.93 -13.53 8.02
N ASP A 405 9.63 -14.55 7.49
CA ASP A 405 10.54 -15.38 8.24
C ASP A 405 11.96 -14.86 8.01
N THR A 406 12.55 -14.24 9.04
CA THR A 406 13.81 -13.49 8.92
C THR A 406 14.93 -14.15 9.71
N TRP A 407 16.07 -14.36 9.05
CA TRP A 407 17.33 -14.80 9.67
C TRP A 407 18.37 -13.70 9.59
N GLN A 408 19.07 -13.44 10.71
CA GLN A 408 20.08 -12.39 10.77
C GLN A 408 21.34 -12.89 11.46
N ILE A 409 22.49 -12.34 11.04
CA ILE A 409 23.79 -12.54 11.71
C ILE A 409 24.46 -11.19 11.91
N GLY A 410 25.13 -11.00 13.06
CA GLY A 410 25.82 -9.75 13.33
C GLY A 410 26.99 -9.89 14.27
N GLY A 411 27.91 -8.95 14.16
CA GLY A 411 29.03 -8.75 15.06
C GLY A 411 28.93 -7.41 15.76
N PHE A 412 29.43 -7.33 16.98
CA PHE A 412 29.42 -6.10 17.77
C PHE A 412 30.63 -6.04 18.69
N GLY A 413 30.95 -4.85 19.13
CA GLY A 413 32.01 -4.65 20.11
C GLY A 413 32.03 -3.25 20.68
N GLY A 414 32.76 -3.07 21.76
CA GLY A 414 32.92 -1.77 22.40
C GLY A 414 34.04 -1.77 23.43
N PHE A 415 34.38 -0.57 23.85
CA PHE A 415 35.36 -0.37 24.92
C PHE A 415 34.98 0.81 25.80
N ALA A 416 35.52 0.82 27.01
CA ALA A 416 35.35 1.92 27.96
C ALA A 416 36.69 2.18 28.70
N ILE A 417 37.10 3.46 28.74
CA ILE A 417 38.34 3.91 29.39
C ILE A 417 38.07 5.26 30.05
N ALA A 418 38.30 5.35 31.38
CA ALA A 418 38.25 6.61 32.13
C ALA A 418 36.98 7.45 31.89
N GLY A 419 35.80 6.79 31.85
CA GLY A 419 34.51 7.42 31.59
C GLY A 419 34.11 7.58 30.15
N ALA A 420 35.07 7.54 29.21
CA ALA A 420 34.76 7.47 27.77
C ALA A 420 34.38 6.05 27.35
N PHE A 421 33.41 5.91 26.49
CA PHE A 421 33.06 4.64 25.83
C PHE A 421 32.76 4.82 24.37
N ALA A 422 33.00 3.78 23.59
CA ALA A 422 32.54 3.66 22.22
C ALA A 422 32.12 2.21 21.92
N GLN A 423 31.13 2.05 21.08
CA GLN A 423 30.62 0.76 20.64
C GLN A 423 30.16 0.83 19.17
N ALA A 424 30.19 -0.30 18.51
CA ALA A 424 29.70 -0.42 17.15
C ALA A 424 29.14 -1.83 16.90
N TYR A 425 28.30 -1.94 15.88
CA TYR A 425 27.77 -3.20 15.37
C TYR A 425 27.65 -3.18 13.85
N LEU A 426 27.62 -4.36 13.28
CA LEU A 426 27.36 -4.61 11.85
C LEU A 426 26.60 -5.92 11.74
N GLY A 427 25.60 -5.98 10.86
CA GLY A 427 24.85 -7.19 10.62
C GLY A 427 24.28 -7.27 9.20
N TYR A 428 23.80 -8.45 8.89
CA TYR A 428 23.12 -8.78 7.65
C TYR A 428 21.99 -9.78 7.90
N GLY A 429 20.90 -9.66 7.15
CA GLY A 429 19.75 -10.54 7.26
C GLY A 429 19.16 -10.92 5.91
N TRP A 430 18.43 -12.02 5.93
CA TRP A 430 17.65 -12.59 4.83
C TRP A 430 16.20 -12.67 5.24
N ASP A 431 15.31 -12.24 4.36
CA ASP A 431 13.88 -12.16 4.56
C ASP A 431 13.17 -13.05 3.54
N ASP A 432 12.27 -13.93 4.01
CA ASP A 432 11.34 -14.71 3.20
C ASP A 432 9.95 -14.11 3.43
N LEU A 433 9.39 -13.47 2.41
CA LEU A 433 8.23 -12.58 2.51
C LEU A 433 6.98 -13.22 1.89
N ASP A 434 5.89 -13.34 2.67
CA ASP A 434 4.52 -13.66 2.22
C ASP A 434 3.70 -12.36 2.21
N ILE A 435 3.25 -11.95 1.03
CA ILE A 435 2.49 -10.71 0.81
C ILE A 435 1.06 -11.08 0.41
N ARG A 436 0.08 -10.46 1.06
CA ARG A 436 -1.35 -10.64 0.77
C ARG A 436 -2.02 -9.29 0.66
N ARG A 437 -2.81 -9.13 -0.38
CA ARG A 437 -3.63 -7.93 -0.62
C ARG A 437 -5.07 -8.34 -0.89
N GLN A 438 -6.01 -7.59 -0.31
CA GLN A 438 -7.44 -7.87 -0.45
C GLN A 438 -7.89 -7.59 -1.89
N GLY A 439 -8.71 -8.49 -2.44
CA GLY A 439 -9.44 -8.31 -3.69
C GLY A 439 -10.93 -8.13 -3.46
N VAL A 440 -11.69 -8.05 -4.54
CA VAL A 440 -13.15 -7.94 -4.46
C VAL A 440 -13.78 -9.23 -3.94
N VAL A 441 -13.33 -10.36 -4.45
CA VAL A 441 -13.74 -11.71 -3.98
C VAL A 441 -12.50 -12.55 -3.69
N GLU A 442 -11.59 -12.68 -4.63
CA GLU A 442 -10.35 -13.42 -4.48
C GLU A 442 -9.20 -12.48 -4.12
N ASN A 443 -8.44 -12.84 -3.07
CA ASN A 443 -7.29 -12.05 -2.63
C ASN A 443 -6.07 -12.32 -3.50
N MET A 444 -5.23 -11.30 -3.69
CA MET A 444 -3.92 -11.42 -4.32
C MET A 444 -2.89 -11.91 -3.29
N ARG A 445 -1.89 -12.67 -3.78
CA ARG A 445 -0.78 -13.21 -2.99
C ARG A 445 0.50 -13.20 -3.80
N ALA A 446 1.61 -12.97 -3.09
CA ALA A 446 2.95 -13.14 -3.64
C ALA A 446 3.89 -13.65 -2.55
N ASP A 447 4.83 -14.50 -2.95
CA ASP A 447 6.00 -14.88 -2.17
C ASP A 447 7.22 -14.24 -2.83
N THR A 448 8.10 -13.61 -2.04
CA THR A 448 9.35 -13.02 -2.55
C THR A 448 10.41 -13.04 -1.46
N ASN A 449 11.66 -12.72 -1.85
CA ASN A 449 12.77 -12.65 -0.92
C ASN A 449 13.20 -11.20 -0.71
N GLY A 450 13.94 -10.99 0.36
CA GLY A 450 14.62 -9.74 0.64
C GLY A 450 15.91 -9.96 1.38
N ASP A 451 16.68 -8.90 1.49
CA ASP A 451 17.85 -8.84 2.34
C ASP A 451 17.97 -7.47 2.98
N HIS A 452 18.68 -7.42 4.11
CA HIS A 452 18.95 -6.16 4.75
C HIS A 452 20.34 -6.10 5.39
N TRP A 453 20.89 -4.90 5.40
CA TRP A 453 22.11 -4.53 6.10
C TRP A 453 21.80 -3.61 7.25
N LEU A 454 22.56 -3.76 8.33
CA LEU A 454 22.48 -2.85 9.47
C LEU A 454 23.89 -2.56 9.99
N ALA A 455 24.12 -1.33 10.43
CA ALA A 455 25.35 -0.90 11.07
C ALA A 455 25.05 0.26 12.01
N GLY A 456 25.75 0.35 13.11
CA GLY A 456 25.60 1.48 14.01
C GLY A 456 26.79 1.67 14.92
N ALA A 457 26.89 2.87 15.45
CA ALA A 457 27.91 3.24 16.42
C ALA A 457 27.33 4.19 17.48
N LYS A 458 27.80 4.07 18.71
CA LYS A 458 27.47 4.95 19.82
C LYS A 458 28.72 5.27 20.62
N ALA A 459 28.88 6.51 21.03
CA ALA A 459 29.98 6.96 21.86
C ALA A 459 29.49 7.95 22.91
N GLY A 460 30.18 8.03 24.03
CA GLY A 460 29.83 8.94 25.10
C GLY A 460 30.92 9.11 26.14
N PHE A 461 30.68 10.03 27.08
CA PHE A 461 31.52 10.27 28.21
C PHE A 461 30.67 10.41 29.48
N LEU A 462 30.89 9.54 30.47
CA LEU A 462 30.08 9.48 31.70
C LEU A 462 30.88 9.99 32.88
N PHE A 463 30.39 11.02 33.53
CA PHE A 463 30.94 11.61 34.75
C PHE A 463 30.30 10.98 36.02
N PRO A 464 31.03 10.81 37.11
CA PRO A 464 30.45 10.41 38.39
C PRO A 464 29.42 11.44 38.89
N VAL A 465 28.23 11.00 39.24
CA VAL A 465 27.15 11.78 39.82
C VAL A 465 26.61 11.02 41.04
N GLY A 466 27.20 11.25 42.22
CA GLY A 466 26.91 10.48 43.42
C GLY A 466 27.32 9.01 43.24
N ILE A 467 26.34 8.12 43.38
CA ILE A 467 26.51 6.67 43.21
C ILE A 467 26.25 6.19 41.77
N MET A 468 25.93 7.10 40.88
CA MET A 468 25.65 6.84 39.45
C MET A 468 26.67 7.56 38.58
N ARG A 469 26.57 7.35 37.27
CA ARG A 469 27.31 8.08 36.25
C ARG A 469 26.36 8.61 35.22
N ALA A 470 26.56 9.84 34.78
CA ALA A 470 25.75 10.46 33.75
C ALA A 470 26.61 11.25 32.75
N GLY A 471 26.17 11.37 31.55
CA GLY A 471 26.89 12.19 30.56
C GLY A 471 26.33 12.16 29.16
N PRO A 472 26.93 12.96 28.27
CA PRO A 472 26.48 13.07 26.90
C PRO A 472 26.82 11.79 26.10
N VAL A 473 25.91 11.49 25.14
CA VAL A 473 26.07 10.39 24.18
C VAL A 473 25.68 10.86 22.79
N VAL A 474 26.34 10.28 21.79
CA VAL A 474 26.01 10.43 20.37
C VAL A 474 25.87 9.05 19.76
N ALA A 475 24.95 8.89 18.80
CA ALA A 475 24.73 7.64 18.09
C ALA A 475 24.45 7.89 16.62
N ILE A 476 24.76 6.90 15.81
CA ILE A 476 24.41 6.82 14.40
C ILE A 476 24.04 5.38 14.08
N ASP A 477 22.89 5.19 13.42
CA ASP A 477 22.36 3.88 13.06
C ASP A 477 21.95 3.90 11.58
N TYR A 478 22.39 2.91 10.83
CA TYR A 478 22.10 2.73 9.41
C TYR A 478 21.43 1.39 9.19
N ALA A 479 20.36 1.39 8.39
CA ALA A 479 19.74 0.21 7.85
C ALA A 479 19.43 0.39 6.36
N LYS A 480 19.54 -0.70 5.60
CA LYS A 480 19.10 -0.78 4.20
C LYS A 480 18.40 -2.11 4.00
N ALA A 481 17.17 -2.07 3.52
CA ALA A 481 16.39 -3.24 3.13
C ALA A 481 16.17 -3.24 1.62
N ASN A 482 16.34 -4.39 0.99
CA ASN A 482 16.01 -4.64 -0.39
C ASN A 482 14.88 -5.70 -0.41
N VAL A 483 13.96 -5.55 -1.34
CA VAL A 483 12.90 -6.53 -1.64
C VAL A 483 13.03 -6.86 -3.12
N ASP A 484 13.10 -8.15 -3.44
CA ASP A 484 13.17 -8.62 -4.82
C ASP A 484 11.86 -8.34 -5.56
N ASP A 485 11.90 -8.34 -6.89
CA ASP A 485 10.72 -8.24 -7.72
C ASP A 485 9.78 -9.43 -7.49
N TYR A 486 8.48 -9.20 -7.69
CA TYR A 486 7.48 -10.25 -7.58
C TYR A 486 6.27 -10.02 -8.49
N THR A 487 5.58 -11.10 -8.80
CA THR A 487 4.29 -11.09 -9.48
C THR A 487 3.23 -11.68 -8.55
N GLU A 488 2.15 -10.97 -8.35
CA GLU A 488 1.01 -11.46 -7.59
C GLU A 488 0.26 -12.56 -8.34
N THR A 489 -0.35 -13.47 -7.60
CA THR A 489 -1.31 -14.47 -8.04
C THR A 489 -2.66 -14.21 -7.37
N GLY A 490 -3.76 -14.73 -7.95
CA GLY A 490 -5.13 -14.50 -7.47
C GLY A 490 -6.00 -13.93 -8.58
N ASP A 491 -6.75 -12.87 -8.29
CA ASP A 491 -7.64 -12.23 -9.28
C ASP A 491 -6.84 -11.55 -10.40
N PRO A 492 -6.88 -12.06 -11.65
CA PRO A 492 -6.05 -11.57 -12.76
C PRO A 492 -6.39 -10.14 -13.21
N ALA A 493 -7.54 -9.59 -12.83
CA ALA A 493 -7.89 -8.20 -13.09
C ALA A 493 -7.27 -7.22 -12.08
N LEU A 494 -6.71 -7.75 -10.96
CA LEU A 494 -6.15 -6.96 -9.85
C LEU A 494 -4.69 -7.26 -9.54
N THR A 495 -4.15 -8.39 -10.04
CA THR A 495 -2.76 -8.79 -9.80
C THR A 495 -1.76 -7.82 -10.40
N LEU A 496 -0.65 -7.63 -9.69
CA LEU A 496 0.44 -6.71 -10.05
C LEU A 496 1.75 -7.45 -10.31
N ASN A 497 2.56 -6.91 -11.22
CA ASN A 497 4.00 -7.07 -11.22
C ASN A 497 4.59 -5.89 -10.46
N VAL A 498 5.46 -6.15 -9.50
CA VAL A 498 6.12 -5.12 -8.69
C VAL A 498 7.63 -5.31 -8.85
N ASP A 499 8.32 -4.25 -9.26
CA ASP A 499 9.77 -4.28 -9.44
C ASP A 499 10.49 -4.33 -8.09
N SER A 500 11.74 -4.80 -8.10
CA SER A 500 12.60 -4.80 -6.92
C SER A 500 12.75 -3.41 -6.32
N THR A 501 12.75 -3.33 -4.99
CA THR A 501 12.76 -2.06 -4.26
C THR A 501 13.86 -2.00 -3.22
N SER A 502 14.28 -0.79 -2.85
CA SER A 502 15.26 -0.58 -1.80
C SER A 502 14.84 0.56 -0.89
N ALA A 503 14.82 0.30 0.40
CA ALA A 503 14.57 1.30 1.44
C ALA A 503 15.86 1.51 2.27
N LYS A 504 16.09 2.75 2.74
CA LYS A 504 17.25 3.12 3.55
C LYS A 504 16.81 3.97 4.73
N SER A 505 17.53 3.82 5.83
CA SER A 505 17.41 4.67 7.02
C SER A 505 18.81 4.98 7.54
N LEU A 506 19.05 6.23 7.88
CA LEU A 506 20.26 6.69 8.57
C LEU A 506 19.84 7.65 9.68
N VAL A 507 19.82 7.16 10.91
CA VAL A 507 19.39 7.93 12.08
C VAL A 507 20.61 8.46 12.81
N GLY A 508 20.69 9.77 12.99
CA GLY A 508 21.67 10.41 13.88
C GLY A 508 21.01 10.84 15.18
N GLY A 509 21.69 10.64 16.31
CA GLY A 509 21.16 10.97 17.64
C GLY A 509 22.19 11.62 18.55
N ILE A 510 21.71 12.55 19.38
CA ILE A 510 22.46 13.15 20.49
C ILE A 510 21.63 13.09 21.77
N GLY A 511 22.24 12.88 22.90
CA GLY A 511 21.47 12.79 24.15
C GLY A 511 22.32 12.65 25.40
N ALA A 512 21.70 12.11 26.42
CA ALA A 512 22.34 11.82 27.68
C ALA A 512 22.00 10.42 28.17
N GLU A 513 22.92 9.83 28.91
CA GLU A 513 22.77 8.52 29.50
C GLU A 513 23.12 8.56 30.99
N LEU A 514 22.35 7.80 31.79
CA LEU A 514 22.54 7.59 33.23
C LEU A 514 22.73 6.11 33.46
N ARG A 515 23.83 5.73 34.16
CA ARG A 515 24.17 4.35 34.52
C ARG A 515 24.40 4.20 36.01
N GLY A 516 23.92 3.11 36.57
CA GLY A 516 24.17 2.72 37.94
C GLY A 516 24.95 1.40 38.03
N ASP A 517 25.60 1.19 39.20
CA ASP A 517 26.21 -0.08 39.59
C ASP A 517 26.00 -0.25 41.07
N PHE A 518 25.13 -1.19 41.44
CA PHE A 518 24.68 -1.37 42.83
C PHE A 518 24.85 -2.82 43.27
N ASP A 519 25.51 -3.02 44.38
CA ASP A 519 25.55 -4.31 45.08
C ASP A 519 24.55 -4.30 46.23
N THR A 520 23.51 -5.10 46.14
CA THR A 520 22.48 -5.21 47.17
C THR A 520 22.28 -6.67 47.54
N SER A 521 22.65 -7.02 48.80
CA SER A 521 22.43 -8.36 49.34
C SER A 521 23.02 -9.50 48.50
N GLY A 522 24.18 -9.27 47.87
CA GLY A 522 24.86 -10.27 47.00
C GLY A 522 24.35 -10.35 45.58
N VAL A 523 23.48 -9.43 45.17
CA VAL A 523 23.03 -9.26 43.78
C VAL A 523 23.63 -7.96 43.22
N SER A 524 24.42 -8.05 42.16
CA SER A 524 24.89 -6.86 41.41
C SER A 524 23.83 -6.46 40.41
N VAL A 525 23.34 -5.21 40.48
CA VAL A 525 22.32 -4.64 39.61
C VAL A 525 22.88 -3.42 38.90
N ARG A 526 22.79 -3.40 37.56
CA ARG A 526 23.34 -2.34 36.69
C ARG A 526 22.24 -1.72 35.85
N PRO A 527 21.46 -0.77 36.41
CA PRO A 527 20.45 -0.07 35.63
C PRO A 527 21.06 0.98 34.71
N TYR A 528 20.37 1.28 33.61
CA TYR A 528 20.64 2.44 32.76
C TYR A 528 19.34 3.09 32.28
N LEU A 529 19.44 4.39 31.96
CA LEU A 529 18.42 5.19 31.28
C LEU A 529 19.11 6.06 30.25
N SER A 530 18.57 6.12 29.07
CA SER A 530 19.05 6.96 27.95
C SER A 530 17.90 7.80 27.41
N ALA A 531 18.17 9.07 27.14
CA ALA A 531 17.27 9.98 26.46
C ALA A 531 18.02 10.64 25.29
N MET A 532 17.51 10.45 24.08
CA MET A 532 18.14 10.90 22.83
C MET A 532 17.18 11.82 22.07
N LEU A 533 17.72 12.81 21.39
CA LEU A 533 17.07 13.50 20.27
C LEU A 533 17.63 12.90 18.98
N GLU A 534 16.75 12.38 18.16
CA GLU A 534 17.10 11.68 16.93
C GLU A 534 16.52 12.39 15.72
N LYS A 535 17.17 12.19 14.57
CA LYS A 535 16.70 12.65 13.26
C LYS A 535 17.05 11.64 12.19
N GLU A 536 16.12 11.38 11.27
CA GLU A 536 16.41 10.68 10.01
C GLU A 536 17.24 11.59 9.10
N LEU A 537 18.39 11.09 8.66
CA LEU A 537 19.35 11.82 7.84
C LEU A 537 19.39 11.32 6.39
N ALA A 538 18.87 10.13 6.12
CA ALA A 538 18.76 9.55 4.78
C ALA A 538 17.44 9.97 4.13
N ASN A 539 17.29 11.25 3.85
CA ASN A 539 16.16 11.76 3.11
C ASN A 539 16.41 11.57 1.61
N GLY A 540 15.49 10.89 0.94
CA GLY A 540 15.50 10.70 -0.51
C GLY A 540 14.19 10.06 -0.95
N SER A 541 13.58 10.63 -1.99
CA SER A 541 12.38 10.04 -2.59
C SER A 541 12.66 8.60 -3.00
N ARG A 542 11.84 7.68 -2.50
CA ARG A 542 11.83 6.27 -2.90
C ARG A 542 10.74 6.11 -3.94
N THR A 543 11.04 5.51 -5.07
CA THR A 543 10.06 5.24 -6.12
C THR A 543 9.89 3.74 -6.25
N LEU A 544 8.64 3.29 -6.24
CA LEU A 544 8.23 1.94 -6.60
C LEU A 544 7.75 1.94 -8.04
N HIS A 545 8.07 0.88 -8.78
CA HIS A 545 7.53 0.66 -10.11
C HIS A 545 6.65 -0.58 -10.08
N PHE A 546 5.48 -0.47 -10.68
CA PHE A 546 4.55 -1.59 -10.78
C PHE A 546 3.69 -1.50 -12.03
N SER A 547 3.20 -2.63 -12.49
CA SER A 547 2.22 -2.73 -13.57
C SER A 547 1.15 -3.76 -13.23
N GLN A 548 -0.02 -3.65 -13.83
CA GLN A 548 -1.00 -4.73 -13.75
C GLN A 548 -0.57 -5.89 -14.65
N THR A 549 -0.77 -7.14 -14.21
CA THR A 549 -0.41 -8.32 -15.01
C THR A 549 -1.17 -8.39 -16.33
N SER A 550 -2.39 -7.82 -16.38
CA SER A 550 -3.20 -7.68 -17.59
C SER A 550 -2.70 -6.62 -18.59
N ALA A 551 -1.85 -5.70 -18.13
CA ALA A 551 -1.30 -4.61 -18.93
C ALA A 551 0.17 -4.31 -18.54
N PRO A 552 1.10 -5.28 -18.72
CA PRO A 552 2.47 -5.18 -18.19
C PRO A 552 3.30 -4.07 -18.82
N GLY A 553 2.89 -3.53 -19.97
CA GLY A 553 3.53 -2.37 -20.61
C GLY A 553 3.23 -1.03 -19.93
N ILE A 554 2.18 -0.96 -19.10
CA ILE A 554 1.82 0.25 -18.36
C ILE A 554 2.53 0.22 -17.00
N VAL A 555 3.78 0.69 -16.97
CA VAL A 555 4.61 0.71 -15.77
C VAL A 555 4.42 2.04 -15.03
N ASN A 556 3.71 1.97 -13.91
CA ASN A 556 3.47 3.11 -13.04
C ASN A 556 4.67 3.39 -12.13
N SER A 557 4.90 4.66 -11.81
CA SER A 557 5.88 5.12 -10.84
C SER A 557 5.17 5.69 -9.62
N TRP A 558 5.45 5.13 -8.43
CA TRP A 558 4.84 5.55 -7.18
C TRP A 558 5.89 6.07 -6.21
N ALA A 559 5.83 7.37 -5.90
CA ALA A 559 6.76 8.00 -4.97
C ALA A 559 6.32 7.74 -3.53
N LEU A 560 7.16 7.06 -2.76
CA LEU A 560 7.02 6.95 -1.30
C LEU A 560 7.63 8.20 -0.65
N GLY A 561 6.92 8.79 0.32
CA GLY A 561 7.41 9.90 1.11
C GLY A 561 8.62 9.53 1.99
N ASP A 562 9.23 10.54 2.60
CA ASP A 562 10.27 10.35 3.59
C ASP A 562 9.73 9.66 4.86
N ARG A 563 10.58 8.88 5.54
CA ARG A 563 10.16 8.14 6.76
C ARG A 563 9.86 9.05 7.94
N ALA A 564 10.64 10.12 8.15
CA ALA A 564 10.42 11.15 9.16
C ALA A 564 11.27 12.38 8.85
N ASP A 565 10.68 13.56 8.90
CA ASP A 565 11.36 14.84 8.61
C ASP A 565 11.80 15.58 9.87
N GLY A 566 11.10 15.37 10.98
CA GLY A 566 11.27 16.08 12.23
C GLY A 566 12.35 15.53 13.14
N LEU A 567 12.66 16.28 14.17
CA LEU A 567 13.38 15.79 15.36
C LEU A 567 12.37 15.08 16.26
N TYR A 568 12.75 13.91 16.77
CA TYR A 568 11.94 13.16 17.72
C TYR A 568 12.76 12.70 18.92
N GLY A 569 12.09 12.33 19.99
CA GLY A 569 12.72 11.78 21.18
C GLY A 569 12.78 10.25 21.16
N ARG A 570 13.89 9.66 21.62
CA ARG A 570 13.95 8.24 22.00
C ARG A 570 14.30 8.11 23.48
N ILE A 571 13.51 7.35 24.21
CA ILE A 571 13.75 7.02 25.61
C ILE A 571 13.99 5.51 25.69
N SER A 572 15.12 5.12 26.28
CA SER A 572 15.45 3.72 26.50
C SER A 572 15.87 3.50 27.94
N GLY A 573 15.38 2.45 28.56
CA GLY A 573 15.73 2.10 29.94
C GLY A 573 15.85 0.60 30.10
N GLY A 574 16.69 0.20 31.06
CA GLY A 574 16.89 -1.21 31.29
C GLY A 574 17.95 -1.48 32.36
N GLY A 575 18.47 -2.68 32.34
CA GLY A 575 19.54 -3.05 33.25
C GLY A 575 19.89 -4.52 33.18
N SER A 576 20.93 -4.86 33.92
CA SER A 576 21.34 -6.24 34.17
C SER A 576 21.37 -6.55 35.68
N ALA A 577 21.03 -7.78 36.03
CA ALA A 577 21.11 -8.27 37.42
C ALA A 577 21.81 -9.63 37.42
N GLN A 578 22.90 -9.75 38.19
CA GLN A 578 23.58 -11.02 38.40
C GLN A 578 22.80 -11.82 39.46
N ILE A 579 22.08 -12.84 39.02
CA ILE A 579 21.18 -13.64 39.86
C ILE A 579 21.85 -14.88 40.49
N LEU A 580 22.89 -15.39 39.81
CA LEU A 580 23.75 -16.50 40.26
C LEU A 580 25.18 -16.24 39.80
N ASN A 581 26.16 -16.97 40.36
CA ASN A 581 27.54 -16.92 39.85
C ASN A 581 27.55 -17.28 38.35
N GLY A 582 28.06 -16.34 37.53
CA GLY A 582 28.13 -16.50 36.07
C GLY A 582 26.80 -16.32 35.34
N VAL A 583 25.65 -16.12 36.01
CA VAL A 583 24.34 -15.94 35.34
C VAL A 583 23.78 -14.55 35.56
N THR A 584 23.55 -13.82 34.48
CA THR A 584 23.03 -12.44 34.49
C THR A 584 21.73 -12.37 33.68
N LEU A 585 20.70 -11.81 34.27
CA LEU A 585 19.45 -11.45 33.62
C LEU A 585 19.55 -10.02 33.07
N ASN A 586 19.06 -9.78 31.86
CA ASN A 586 19.08 -8.46 31.20
C ASN A 586 17.68 -8.09 30.68
N THR A 587 17.33 -6.81 30.80
CA THR A 587 16.11 -6.27 30.19
C THR A 587 16.37 -4.89 29.60
N VAL A 588 15.71 -4.60 28.49
CA VAL A 588 15.73 -3.28 27.81
C VAL A 588 14.33 -2.98 27.32
N LEU A 589 13.89 -1.76 27.53
CA LEU A 589 12.69 -1.18 26.93
C LEU A 589 13.08 0.11 26.22
N SER A 590 12.50 0.37 25.06
CA SER A 590 12.74 1.59 24.28
C SER A 590 11.46 2.04 23.59
N THR A 591 11.26 3.36 23.49
CA THR A 591 10.17 3.97 22.74
C THR A 591 10.59 5.29 22.14
N THR A 592 10.00 5.65 21.00
CA THR A 592 10.09 6.99 20.44
C THR A 592 8.89 7.84 20.85
N VAL A 593 9.05 9.15 20.81
CA VAL A 593 8.02 10.15 21.11
C VAL A 593 8.13 11.31 20.13
N GLY A 594 7.02 11.66 19.50
CA GLY A 594 6.95 12.77 18.56
C GLY A 594 7.66 12.49 17.23
N ARG A 595 7.72 11.21 16.83
CA ARG A 595 8.23 10.82 15.50
C ARG A 595 7.11 10.98 14.49
N ASP A 596 7.37 11.74 13.44
CA ASP A 596 6.51 11.81 12.26
C ASP A 596 6.38 10.39 11.68
N ASN A 597 5.23 10.06 11.09
CA ASN A 597 4.90 8.72 10.59
C ASN A 597 4.84 7.61 11.66
N GLY A 598 4.69 7.98 12.95
CA GLY A 598 4.39 7.05 14.03
C GLY A 598 5.57 6.68 14.93
N ASN A 599 5.24 6.28 16.14
CA ASN A 599 6.20 5.93 17.17
C ASN A 599 6.48 4.43 17.21
N ASP A 600 7.70 4.06 17.60
CA ASP A 600 8.08 2.67 17.86
C ASP A 600 8.17 2.37 19.36
N VAL A 601 7.94 1.10 19.68
CA VAL A 601 8.16 0.53 21.02
C VAL A 601 8.90 -0.79 20.87
N SER A 602 9.89 -1.06 21.73
CA SER A 602 10.57 -2.36 21.72
C SER A 602 10.93 -2.82 23.13
N GLY A 603 10.99 -4.14 23.29
CA GLY A 603 11.36 -4.79 24.54
C GLY A 603 12.29 -5.97 24.32
N GLN A 604 13.21 -6.19 25.26
CA GLN A 604 14.16 -7.30 25.25
C GLN A 604 14.27 -7.90 26.65
N LEU A 605 14.35 -9.23 26.69
CA LEU A 605 14.65 -9.98 27.91
C LEU A 605 15.68 -11.07 27.56
N GLY A 606 16.78 -11.11 28.30
CA GLY A 606 17.87 -12.02 28.01
C GLY A 606 18.57 -12.58 29.22
N VAL A 607 19.27 -13.67 29.01
CA VAL A 607 20.13 -14.34 29.99
C VAL A 607 21.53 -14.47 29.41
N ASN A 608 22.54 -14.08 30.17
CA ASN A 608 23.95 -14.33 29.88
C ASN A 608 24.52 -15.37 30.87
N VAL A 609 25.33 -16.29 30.36
CA VAL A 609 26.06 -17.28 31.14
C VAL A 609 27.56 -17.13 30.86
N GLY A 610 28.34 -16.84 31.89
CA GLY A 610 29.80 -16.73 31.85
C GLY A 610 30.49 -18.02 32.31
N PHE A 611 31.65 -18.29 31.72
CA PHE A 611 32.49 -19.48 31.98
C PHE A 611 33.86 -19.06 32.47
#